data_921a52b87039a9c4d3dd4c0a6bf63c5b
#
_entry.id   921a52b87039a9c4d3dd4c0a6bf63c5b
#
_cell.length_a   1.000
_cell.length_b   1.000
_cell.length_c   1.000
_cell.angle_alpha   90.00
_cell.angle_beta   90.00
_cell.angle_gamma   90.00
#
_symmetry.space_group_name_H-M   'P 1'
#
loop_
_entity.id
_entity.type
_entity.pdbx_description
1 polymer ?
#
loop_
_entity_poly.entity_id
_entity_poly.type
_entity_poly.pdbx_seq_one_letter_code
_entity_poly.pdbx_strand_id
1 'polypeptide(L)'
;TLLLYVNCISYREMTSFVSVNQMLGYSKINQGLGGASISLMRIQDFFYWLDLVVITILLVIKKIKMQETPITKHNSILGLSLGILALFFNLFLADCSRPQLLTRGFDDTYMVKYMGINFYTIEDAVNTVQIDALRSSAKPNDISKVRSYVKSHYAKANSKYYGIAKGKNVIIIHLESFQQFSIDQKINGKEVTPFLNSLYHGKDTISFSNFFNEVGQGKTSDAENMLETSTFGLPSGSVFTKYASNTFQAMPAIISQRLGYSTAVFHGNVASFWNRD
;
A
#
# COMPACT_ATOMS: atom_id res chain seq x y z
N THR A 1 10.82 -18.06 -8.14
CA THR A 1 11.14 -18.33 -6.71
C THR A 1 11.36 -17.03 -5.93
N LEU A 2 12.36 -16.17 -6.27
CA LEU A 2 12.67 -14.93 -5.52
C LEU A 2 11.46 -14.01 -5.36
N LEU A 3 10.72 -13.74 -6.44
CA LEU A 3 9.53 -12.90 -6.40
C LEU A 3 8.47 -13.45 -5.44
N LEU A 4 8.22 -14.75 -5.47
CA LEU A 4 7.29 -15.40 -4.55
C LEU A 4 7.78 -15.30 -3.10
N TYR A 5 9.05 -15.57 -2.86
CA TYR A 5 9.67 -15.51 -1.54
C TYR A 5 9.52 -14.11 -0.89
N VAL A 6 9.91 -13.06 -1.60
CA VAL A 6 9.81 -11.68 -1.12
C VAL A 6 8.37 -11.30 -0.83
N ASN A 7 7.44 -11.67 -1.71
CA ASN A 7 6.03 -11.35 -1.52
C ASN A 7 5.38 -12.16 -0.39
N CYS A 8 5.79 -13.40 -0.15
CA CYS A 8 5.30 -14.18 1.00
C CYS A 8 5.71 -13.55 2.34
N ILE A 9 6.95 -13.05 2.44
CA ILE A 9 7.41 -12.33 3.64
C ILE A 9 6.64 -11.02 3.81
N SER A 10 6.54 -10.22 2.75
CA SER A 10 5.81 -8.95 2.79
C SER A 10 4.34 -9.14 3.18
N TYR A 11 3.66 -10.11 2.57
CA TYR A 11 2.26 -10.37 2.86
C TYR A 11 2.03 -10.84 4.30
N ARG A 12 2.96 -11.61 4.87
CA ARG A 12 2.89 -12.09 6.25
C ARG A 12 2.85 -10.96 7.27
N GLU A 13 3.61 -9.90 7.01
CA GLU A 13 3.79 -8.80 7.97
C GLU A 13 2.93 -7.58 7.65
N MET A 14 2.81 -7.26 6.37
CA MET A 14 2.14 -6.04 5.92
C MET A 14 0.76 -6.30 5.31
N THR A 15 0.36 -7.58 5.16
CA THR A 15 -0.86 -7.99 4.46
C THR A 15 -1.00 -7.35 3.06
N SER A 16 0.14 -7.05 2.43
CA SER A 16 0.22 -6.46 1.10
C SER A 16 1.40 -7.04 0.32
N PHE A 17 1.26 -7.05 -1.01
CA PHE A 17 2.32 -7.48 -1.91
C PHE A 17 3.26 -6.33 -2.24
N VAL A 18 4.52 -6.66 -2.55
CA VAL A 18 5.53 -5.66 -2.88
C VAL A 18 5.27 -5.13 -4.28
N SER A 19 5.08 -3.81 -4.41
CA SER A 19 4.93 -3.15 -5.70
C SER A 19 6.28 -2.96 -6.40
N VAL A 20 6.25 -2.80 -7.73
CA VAL A 20 7.45 -2.51 -8.53
C VAL A 20 8.14 -1.23 -8.06
N ASN A 21 7.37 -0.21 -7.68
CA ASN A 21 7.93 1.02 -7.11
C ASN A 21 8.69 0.78 -5.81
N GLN A 22 8.15 -0.07 -4.92
CA GLN A 22 8.85 -0.45 -3.69
C GLN A 22 10.12 -1.23 -4.02
N MET A 23 10.09 -2.14 -5.01
CA MET A 23 11.27 -2.88 -5.45
C MET A 23 12.35 -1.93 -6.00
N LEU A 24 11.99 -0.94 -6.80
CA LEU A 24 12.92 0.05 -7.36
C LEU A 24 13.42 1.06 -6.31
N GLY A 25 12.58 1.40 -5.33
CA GLY A 25 12.91 2.30 -4.21
C GLY A 25 13.67 1.63 -3.07
N TYR A 26 13.80 0.31 -3.09
CA TYR A 26 14.32 -0.48 -1.97
C TYR A 26 15.75 -0.09 -1.53
N SER A 27 16.56 0.46 -2.43
CA SER A 27 17.92 0.92 -2.12
C SER A 27 17.93 2.12 -1.15
N LYS A 28 16.91 2.96 -1.17
CA LYS A 28 16.78 4.13 -0.28
C LYS A 28 16.10 3.78 1.05
N ILE A 29 15.16 2.83 1.02
CA ILE A 29 14.39 2.41 2.21
C ILE A 29 15.22 1.44 3.09
N ASN A 30 16.24 0.81 2.53
CA ASN A 30 16.93 -0.32 3.15
C ASN A 30 17.88 0.06 4.29
N GLN A 31 18.18 1.34 4.51
CA GLN A 31 19.09 1.76 5.60
C GLN A 31 18.50 1.55 7.02
N GLY A 32 17.17 1.37 7.13
CA GLY A 32 16.51 1.05 8.41
C GLY A 32 15.75 -0.28 8.43
N LEU A 33 15.41 -0.85 7.26
CA LEU A 33 14.57 -2.04 7.13
C LEU A 33 15.34 -3.35 6.91
N GLY A 34 16.63 -3.28 6.59
CA GLY A 34 17.45 -4.48 6.34
C GLY A 34 17.49 -5.44 7.54
N GLY A 35 17.62 -4.91 8.74
CA GLY A 35 17.56 -5.68 9.98
C GLY A 35 16.16 -6.25 10.25
N ALA A 36 15.11 -5.48 10.00
CA ALA A 36 13.75 -5.91 10.17
C ALA A 36 13.39 -7.03 9.17
N SER A 37 13.76 -6.89 7.90
CA SER A 37 13.49 -7.92 6.87
C SER A 37 14.13 -9.27 7.21
N ILE A 38 15.34 -9.27 7.78
CA ILE A 38 16.01 -10.52 8.20
C ILE A 38 15.30 -11.16 9.40
N SER A 39 14.84 -10.36 10.35
CA SER A 39 14.10 -10.85 11.53
C SER A 39 12.75 -11.48 11.19
N LEU A 40 12.19 -11.16 10.02
CA LEU A 40 10.92 -11.70 9.51
C LEU A 40 11.08 -13.05 8.80
N MET A 41 12.31 -13.44 8.45
CA MET A 41 12.61 -14.71 7.80
C MET A 41 12.43 -15.86 8.78
N ARG A 42 11.74 -16.91 8.35
CA ARG A 42 11.53 -18.14 9.10
C ARG A 42 12.30 -19.28 8.43
N ILE A 43 12.77 -20.24 9.23
CA ILE A 43 13.45 -21.44 8.71
C ILE A 43 12.59 -22.13 7.64
N GLN A 44 11.29 -22.11 7.80
CA GLN A 44 10.33 -22.66 6.83
C GLN A 44 10.40 -21.99 5.45
N ASP A 45 10.86 -20.76 5.37
CA ASP A 45 10.92 -20.01 4.10
C ASP A 45 12.01 -20.57 3.17
N PHE A 46 12.97 -21.34 3.69
CA PHE A 46 13.94 -22.05 2.86
C PHE A 46 13.32 -23.13 1.96
N PHE A 47 12.13 -23.63 2.28
CA PHE A 47 11.42 -24.57 1.40
C PHE A 47 11.06 -23.96 0.04
N TYR A 48 10.92 -22.63 -0.06
CA TYR A 48 10.69 -21.96 -1.34
C TYR A 48 11.87 -22.10 -2.33
N TRP A 49 13.05 -22.47 -1.84
CA TRP A 49 14.25 -22.65 -2.65
C TRP A 49 14.55 -24.11 -2.96
N LEU A 50 13.75 -25.03 -2.42
CA LEU A 50 14.00 -26.47 -2.50
C LEU A 50 14.03 -26.96 -3.96
N ASP A 51 13.15 -26.45 -4.80
CA ASP A 51 13.10 -26.75 -6.24
C ASP A 51 14.42 -26.41 -6.93
N LEU A 52 14.98 -25.25 -6.67
CA LEU A 52 16.27 -24.82 -7.24
C LEU A 52 17.42 -25.69 -6.72
N VAL A 53 17.43 -26.00 -5.43
CA VAL A 53 18.44 -26.89 -4.84
C VAL A 53 18.38 -28.27 -5.47
N VAL A 54 17.18 -28.86 -5.57
CA VAL A 54 16.98 -30.19 -6.17
C VAL A 54 17.41 -30.21 -7.64
N ILE A 55 16.98 -29.21 -8.44
CA ILE A 55 17.37 -29.11 -9.85
C ILE A 55 18.89 -28.97 -9.98
N THR A 56 19.51 -28.12 -9.16
CA THR A 56 20.96 -27.92 -9.17
C THR A 56 21.70 -29.22 -8.84
N ILE A 57 21.27 -29.95 -7.80
CA ILE A 57 21.85 -31.23 -7.45
C ILE A 57 21.71 -32.21 -8.64
N LEU A 58 20.52 -32.31 -9.22
CA LEU A 58 20.28 -33.24 -10.33
C LEU A 58 21.11 -32.92 -11.56
N LEU A 59 21.37 -31.64 -11.83
CA LEU A 59 22.28 -31.20 -12.90
C LEU A 59 23.74 -31.53 -12.60
N VAL A 60 24.20 -31.28 -11.35
CA VAL A 60 25.57 -31.56 -10.91
C VAL A 60 25.89 -33.04 -10.97
N ILE A 61 24.97 -33.89 -10.49
CA ILE A 61 25.14 -35.35 -10.56
C ILE A 61 24.85 -35.96 -11.96
N LYS A 62 24.61 -35.07 -12.97
CA LYS A 62 24.34 -35.44 -14.36
C LYS A 62 23.16 -36.39 -14.57
N LYS A 63 22.22 -36.48 -13.59
CA LYS A 63 20.99 -37.26 -13.75
C LYS A 63 20.01 -36.62 -14.71
N ILE A 64 20.01 -35.27 -14.79
CA ILE A 64 19.30 -34.53 -15.82
C ILE A 64 20.36 -33.96 -16.75
N LYS A 65 20.24 -34.22 -18.04
CA LYS A 65 21.08 -33.64 -19.08
C LYS A 65 20.32 -32.46 -19.68
N MET A 66 20.99 -31.34 -19.87
CA MET A 66 20.42 -30.28 -20.71
C MET A 66 20.27 -30.79 -22.14
N GLN A 67 19.12 -30.53 -22.74
CA GLN A 67 18.84 -30.94 -24.11
C GLN A 67 19.80 -30.20 -25.05
N GLU A 68 20.63 -30.95 -25.77
CA GLU A 68 21.59 -30.37 -26.73
C GLU A 68 20.92 -30.02 -28.06
N THR A 69 19.79 -30.64 -28.38
CA THR A 69 19.04 -30.35 -29.59
C THR A 69 18.03 -29.23 -29.37
N PRO A 70 17.98 -28.22 -30.24
CA PRO A 70 17.02 -27.15 -30.09
C PRO A 70 15.59 -27.71 -30.23
N ILE A 71 14.66 -27.18 -29.42
CA ILE A 71 13.22 -27.48 -29.56
C ILE A 71 12.79 -27.08 -30.97
N THR A 72 12.07 -27.95 -31.65
CA THR A 72 11.57 -27.62 -32.99
C THR A 72 10.67 -26.38 -32.96
N LYS A 73 10.73 -25.55 -34.01
CA LYS A 73 9.88 -24.35 -34.10
C LYS A 73 8.40 -24.66 -33.86
N HIS A 74 7.92 -25.79 -34.36
CA HIS A 74 6.54 -26.25 -34.19
C HIS A 74 6.21 -26.46 -32.69
N ASN A 75 7.03 -27.18 -31.96
CA ASN A 75 6.82 -27.44 -30.52
C ASN A 75 6.94 -26.16 -29.69
N SER A 76 7.84 -25.25 -30.07
CA SER A 76 7.96 -23.94 -29.42
C SER A 76 6.71 -23.09 -29.62
N ILE A 77 6.18 -23.04 -30.85
CA ILE A 77 4.94 -22.31 -31.17
C ILE A 77 3.75 -22.95 -30.44
N LEU A 78 3.65 -24.28 -30.46
CA LEU A 78 2.58 -24.98 -29.75
C LEU A 78 2.60 -24.69 -28.24
N GLY A 79 3.78 -24.80 -27.61
CA GLY A 79 3.95 -24.49 -26.19
C GLY A 79 3.58 -23.05 -25.85
N LEU A 80 4.04 -22.08 -26.67
CA LEU A 80 3.69 -20.67 -26.52
C LEU A 80 2.18 -20.44 -26.68
N SER A 81 1.56 -21.05 -27.69
CA SER A 81 0.13 -20.91 -27.94
C SER A 81 -0.71 -21.49 -26.80
N LEU A 82 -0.33 -22.64 -26.25
CA LEU A 82 -0.99 -23.22 -25.08
C LEU A 82 -0.82 -22.34 -23.83
N GLY A 83 0.36 -21.78 -23.62
CA GLY A 83 0.62 -20.83 -22.53
C GLY A 83 -0.24 -19.58 -22.64
N ILE A 84 -0.35 -18.98 -23.82
CA ILE A 84 -1.20 -17.82 -24.08
C ILE A 84 -2.68 -18.18 -23.88
N LEU A 85 -3.13 -19.32 -24.39
CA LEU A 85 -4.51 -19.79 -24.21
C LEU A 85 -4.84 -19.99 -22.72
N ALA A 86 -3.94 -20.62 -21.97
CA ALA A 86 -4.10 -20.81 -20.53
C ALA A 86 -4.18 -19.47 -19.77
N LEU A 87 -3.38 -18.48 -20.18
CA LEU A 87 -3.44 -17.14 -19.62
C LEU A 87 -4.80 -16.48 -19.87
N PHE A 88 -5.26 -16.46 -21.12
CA PHE A 88 -6.58 -15.91 -21.45
C PHE A 88 -7.73 -16.64 -20.76
N PHE A 89 -7.63 -17.95 -20.63
CA PHE A 89 -8.61 -18.74 -19.90
C PHE A 89 -8.64 -18.39 -18.40
N ASN A 90 -7.46 -18.20 -17.81
CA ASN A 90 -7.35 -17.73 -16.42
C ASN A 90 -7.97 -16.33 -16.25
N LEU A 91 -7.67 -15.37 -17.14
CA LEU A 91 -8.25 -14.03 -17.13
C LEU A 91 -9.78 -14.07 -17.25
N PHE A 92 -10.30 -14.92 -18.13
CA PHE A 92 -11.74 -15.12 -18.27
C PHE A 92 -12.37 -15.66 -16.98
N LEU A 93 -11.77 -16.68 -16.35
CA LEU A 93 -12.26 -17.22 -15.08
C LEU A 93 -12.21 -16.18 -13.96
N ALA A 94 -11.15 -15.36 -13.93
CA ALA A 94 -11.00 -14.28 -12.97
C ALA A 94 -12.12 -13.23 -13.12
N ASP A 95 -12.42 -12.81 -14.36
CA ASP A 95 -13.49 -11.84 -14.62
C ASP A 95 -14.88 -12.42 -14.32
N CYS A 96 -15.12 -13.70 -14.63
CA CYS A 96 -16.35 -14.40 -14.22
C CYS A 96 -16.53 -14.44 -12.70
N SER A 97 -15.46 -14.64 -11.96
CA SER A 97 -15.48 -14.73 -10.49
C SER A 97 -15.54 -13.36 -9.82
N ARG A 98 -14.93 -12.36 -10.41
CA ARG A 98 -14.86 -10.97 -9.92
C ARG A 98 -14.90 -10.00 -11.10
N PRO A 99 -16.10 -9.60 -11.55
CA PRO A 99 -16.25 -8.67 -12.66
C PRO A 99 -15.49 -7.37 -12.45
N GLN A 100 -14.79 -6.93 -13.48
CA GLN A 100 -13.99 -5.69 -13.49
C GLN A 100 -12.79 -5.70 -12.52
N LEU A 101 -12.27 -6.88 -12.14
CA LEU A 101 -11.12 -6.97 -11.22
C LEU A 101 -9.92 -6.17 -11.73
N LEU A 102 -9.58 -6.28 -13.01
CA LEU A 102 -8.47 -5.57 -13.66
C LEU A 102 -8.67 -4.05 -13.75
N THR A 103 -9.90 -3.64 -14.02
CA THR A 103 -10.18 -2.21 -14.24
C THR A 103 -10.37 -1.43 -12.93
N ARG A 104 -10.81 -2.10 -11.89
CA ARG A 104 -11.05 -1.48 -10.59
C ARG A 104 -9.80 -1.37 -9.72
N GLY A 105 -8.86 -2.34 -9.82
CA GLY A 105 -7.61 -2.35 -9.07
C GLY A 105 -7.77 -2.15 -7.55
N PHE A 106 -8.91 -2.57 -6.99
CA PHE A 106 -9.32 -2.18 -5.64
C PHE A 106 -8.66 -3.02 -4.53
N ASP A 107 -8.10 -4.17 -4.86
CA ASP A 107 -7.52 -5.09 -3.88
C ASP A 107 -6.47 -6.00 -4.51
N ASP A 108 -5.22 -5.78 -4.15
CA ASP A 108 -4.07 -6.55 -4.61
C ASP A 108 -4.16 -8.04 -4.21
N THR A 109 -4.81 -8.33 -3.08
CA THR A 109 -5.00 -9.70 -2.61
C THR A 109 -5.88 -10.49 -3.57
N TYR A 110 -6.95 -9.87 -4.07
CA TYR A 110 -7.79 -10.47 -5.09
C TYR A 110 -7.05 -10.62 -6.42
N MET A 111 -6.24 -9.63 -6.81
CA MET A 111 -5.42 -9.73 -8.02
C MET A 111 -4.48 -10.93 -7.96
N VAL A 112 -3.73 -11.07 -6.88
CA VAL A 112 -2.81 -12.20 -6.70
C VAL A 112 -3.56 -13.52 -6.56
N LYS A 113 -4.70 -13.55 -5.86
CA LYS A 113 -5.51 -14.77 -5.68
C LYS A 113 -6.03 -15.34 -7.00
N TYR A 114 -6.50 -14.50 -7.92
CA TYR A 114 -7.13 -14.94 -9.16
C TYR A 114 -6.17 -15.03 -10.34
N MET A 115 -5.11 -14.21 -10.34
CA MET A 115 -4.20 -14.11 -11.49
C MET A 115 -2.77 -14.54 -11.19
N GLY A 116 -2.44 -14.67 -9.91
CA GLY A 116 -1.10 -15.02 -9.47
C GLY A 116 -0.16 -13.82 -9.36
N ILE A 117 0.92 -14.00 -8.58
CA ILE A 117 1.88 -12.95 -8.25
C ILE A 117 2.63 -12.42 -9.47
N ASN A 118 2.91 -13.27 -10.46
CA ASN A 118 3.63 -12.85 -11.66
C ASN A 118 2.79 -11.87 -12.51
N PHE A 119 1.50 -12.15 -12.67
CA PHE A 119 0.60 -11.26 -13.38
C PHE A 119 0.42 -9.94 -12.63
N TYR A 120 0.18 -10.00 -11.33
CA TYR A 120 0.11 -8.80 -10.49
C TYR A 120 1.35 -7.89 -10.65
N THR A 121 2.55 -8.48 -10.62
CA THR A 121 3.79 -7.70 -10.78
C THR A 121 3.88 -7.03 -12.15
N ILE A 122 3.44 -7.70 -13.22
CA ILE A 122 3.42 -7.12 -14.57
C ILE A 122 2.40 -5.98 -14.65
N GLU A 123 1.22 -6.18 -14.11
CA GLU A 123 0.15 -5.18 -14.06
C GLU A 123 0.59 -3.95 -13.24
N ASP A 124 1.17 -4.15 -12.06
CA ASP A 124 1.70 -3.06 -11.24
C ASP A 124 2.84 -2.31 -11.95
N ALA A 125 3.69 -3.00 -12.71
CA ALA A 125 4.71 -2.36 -13.54
C ALA A 125 4.08 -1.47 -14.64
N VAL A 126 3.06 -1.96 -15.32
CA VAL A 126 2.33 -1.18 -16.34
C VAL A 126 1.67 0.04 -15.73
N ASN A 127 0.99 -0.12 -14.61
CA ASN A 127 0.35 0.98 -13.87
C ASN A 127 1.38 2.01 -13.40
N THR A 128 2.54 1.56 -12.92
CA THR A 128 3.64 2.43 -12.54
C THR A 128 4.12 3.30 -13.72
N VAL A 129 4.37 2.69 -14.88
CA VAL A 129 4.79 3.41 -16.09
C VAL A 129 3.72 4.41 -16.54
N GLN A 130 2.44 4.03 -16.50
CA GLN A 130 1.35 4.93 -16.86
C GLN A 130 1.25 6.14 -15.92
N ILE A 131 1.38 5.93 -14.61
CA ILE A 131 1.37 7.01 -13.62
C ILE A 131 2.55 7.95 -13.82
N ASP A 132 3.74 7.42 -14.08
CA ASP A 132 4.93 8.23 -14.34
C ASP A 132 4.81 9.02 -15.66
N ALA A 133 4.19 8.45 -16.69
CA ALA A 133 3.87 9.14 -17.92
C ALA A 133 2.86 10.28 -17.70
N LEU A 134 1.81 10.05 -16.92
CA LEU A 134 0.84 11.10 -16.53
C LEU A 134 1.52 12.22 -15.75
N ARG A 135 2.40 11.89 -14.82
CA ARG A 135 3.20 12.85 -14.04
C ARG A 135 4.08 13.72 -14.96
N SER A 136 4.76 13.08 -15.91
CA SER A 136 5.63 13.78 -16.88
C SER A 136 4.86 14.68 -17.84
N SER A 137 3.61 14.35 -18.13
CA SER A 137 2.73 15.11 -19.03
C SER A 137 1.94 16.22 -18.34
N ALA A 138 2.02 16.37 -17.02
CA ALA A 138 1.30 17.37 -16.26
C ALA A 138 1.66 18.79 -16.71
N LYS A 139 0.63 19.63 -16.93
CA LYS A 139 0.78 21.00 -17.43
C LYS A 139 0.33 22.02 -16.37
N PRO A 140 0.87 23.25 -16.39
CA PRO A 140 0.42 24.31 -15.46
C PRO A 140 -1.09 24.53 -15.44
N ASN A 141 -1.75 24.36 -16.59
CA ASN A 141 -3.22 24.50 -16.70
C ASN A 141 -4.01 23.42 -15.93
N ASP A 142 -3.41 22.29 -15.60
CA ASP A 142 -4.10 21.23 -14.84
C ASP A 142 -4.37 21.68 -13.41
N ILE A 143 -3.53 22.56 -12.86
CA ILE A 143 -3.78 23.21 -11.55
C ILE A 143 -5.09 23.99 -11.58
N SER A 144 -5.39 24.68 -12.68
CA SER A 144 -6.66 25.44 -12.82
C SER A 144 -7.87 24.53 -12.83
N LYS A 145 -7.77 23.35 -13.46
CA LYS A 145 -8.82 22.33 -13.44
C LYS A 145 -9.07 21.79 -12.03
N VAL A 146 -7.97 21.44 -11.32
CA VAL A 146 -8.05 20.98 -9.92
C VAL A 146 -8.67 22.04 -9.02
N ARG A 147 -8.25 23.30 -9.14
CA ARG A 147 -8.84 24.42 -8.38
C ARG A 147 -10.33 24.60 -8.66
N SER A 148 -10.74 24.50 -9.92
CA SER A 148 -12.16 24.60 -10.30
C SER A 148 -12.96 23.43 -9.72
N TYR A 149 -12.42 22.22 -9.77
CA TYR A 149 -13.04 21.05 -9.16
C TYR A 149 -13.20 21.21 -7.64
N VAL A 150 -12.14 21.56 -6.93
CA VAL A 150 -12.18 21.78 -5.48
C VAL A 150 -13.20 22.87 -5.13
N LYS A 151 -13.21 23.98 -5.87
CA LYS A 151 -14.17 25.08 -5.64
C LYS A 151 -15.61 24.66 -5.85
N SER A 152 -15.91 23.83 -6.85
CA SER A 152 -17.26 23.35 -7.14
C SER A 152 -17.74 22.26 -6.17
N HIS A 153 -16.82 21.54 -5.51
CA HIS A 153 -17.11 20.45 -4.57
C HIS A 153 -16.80 20.83 -3.11
N TYR A 154 -16.53 22.12 -2.86
CA TYR A 154 -16.19 22.57 -1.52
C TYR A 154 -17.39 22.42 -0.57
N ALA A 155 -17.21 21.65 0.50
CA ALA A 155 -18.19 21.52 1.56
C ALA A 155 -18.15 22.75 2.48
N LYS A 156 -19.31 23.33 2.74
CA LYS A 156 -19.40 24.45 3.71
C LYS A 156 -19.10 23.94 5.11
N ALA A 157 -18.32 24.70 5.87
CA ALA A 157 -18.06 24.40 7.27
C ALA A 157 -19.39 24.34 8.06
N ASN A 158 -19.50 23.36 8.94
CA ASN A 158 -20.63 23.28 9.86
C ASN A 158 -20.56 24.43 10.85
N SER A 159 -21.55 25.35 10.83
CA SER A 159 -21.56 26.54 11.65
C SER A 159 -21.53 26.27 13.17
N LYS A 160 -22.05 25.10 13.59
CA LYS A 160 -22.05 24.70 15.01
C LYS A 160 -20.64 24.42 15.54
N TYR A 161 -19.75 23.89 14.69
CA TYR A 161 -18.42 23.45 15.09
C TYR A 161 -17.29 24.33 14.56
N TYR A 162 -17.59 25.23 13.64
CA TYR A 162 -16.58 26.12 13.06
C TYR A 162 -15.96 27.03 14.13
N GLY A 163 -14.64 26.97 14.26
CA GLY A 163 -13.89 27.82 15.18
C GLY A 163 -13.90 27.41 16.65
N ILE A 164 -14.54 26.32 17.06
CA ILE A 164 -14.56 25.87 18.47
C ILE A 164 -13.15 25.59 19.04
N ALA A 165 -12.21 25.22 18.19
CA ALA A 165 -10.82 24.96 18.55
C ALA A 165 -9.89 26.15 18.32
N LYS A 166 -10.41 27.35 18.03
CA LYS A 166 -9.58 28.54 17.82
C LYS A 166 -8.74 28.84 19.06
N GLY A 167 -7.41 29.00 18.88
CA GLY A 167 -6.47 29.27 19.97
C GLY A 167 -6.20 28.08 20.89
N LYS A 168 -6.61 26.87 20.52
CA LYS A 168 -6.31 25.63 21.25
C LYS A 168 -5.15 24.87 20.64
N ASN A 169 -4.45 24.09 21.46
CA ASN A 169 -3.49 23.10 20.98
C ASN A 169 -4.22 21.94 20.27
N VAL A 170 -3.57 21.40 19.26
CA VAL A 170 -4.09 20.25 18.51
C VAL A 170 -3.11 19.08 18.71
N ILE A 171 -3.62 17.96 19.16
CA ILE A 171 -2.88 16.71 19.30
C ILE A 171 -3.57 15.67 18.43
N ILE A 172 -2.85 15.11 17.47
CA ILE A 172 -3.35 14.05 16.59
C ILE A 172 -2.68 12.76 17.02
N ILE A 173 -3.48 11.74 17.33
CA ILE A 173 -3.01 10.41 17.72
C ILE A 173 -3.50 9.40 16.70
N HIS A 174 -2.58 8.87 15.89
CA HIS A 174 -2.86 7.76 14.99
C HIS A 174 -2.73 6.44 15.75
N LEU A 175 -3.86 5.79 16.02
CA LEU A 175 -3.90 4.47 16.65
C LEU A 175 -3.78 3.40 15.58
N GLU A 176 -2.59 2.82 15.45
CA GLU A 176 -2.32 1.77 14.47
C GLU A 176 -3.22 0.56 14.67
N SER A 177 -3.83 0.09 13.59
CA SER A 177 -4.70 -1.10 13.57
C SER A 177 -5.88 -1.07 14.55
N PHE A 178 -6.21 0.09 15.13
CA PHE A 178 -7.34 0.22 16.03
C PHE A 178 -8.66 0.12 15.23
N GLN A 179 -9.57 -0.71 15.71
CA GLN A 179 -10.85 -0.97 15.04
C GLN A 179 -12.03 -0.63 15.94
N GLN A 180 -13.12 -0.18 15.33
CA GLN A 180 -14.35 0.27 16.01
C GLN A 180 -14.92 -0.78 16.95
N PHE A 181 -14.81 -2.07 16.66
CA PHE A 181 -15.34 -3.13 17.52
C PHE A 181 -14.71 -3.16 18.92
N SER A 182 -13.53 -2.55 19.09
CA SER A 182 -12.85 -2.48 20.40
C SER A 182 -13.55 -1.51 21.36
N ILE A 183 -14.33 -0.57 20.84
CA ILE A 183 -15.15 0.34 21.65
C ILE A 183 -16.32 -0.45 22.23
N ASP A 184 -16.55 -0.29 23.54
CA ASP A 184 -17.56 -1.00 24.34
C ASP A 184 -17.39 -2.52 24.42
N GLN A 185 -16.31 -3.07 23.86
CA GLN A 185 -16.01 -4.50 23.93
C GLN A 185 -15.68 -4.90 25.38
N LYS A 186 -16.25 -6.02 25.81
CA LYS A 186 -15.99 -6.60 27.13
C LYS A 186 -15.47 -8.03 27.01
N ILE A 187 -14.48 -8.35 27.84
CA ILE A 187 -13.97 -9.71 28.01
C ILE A 187 -14.12 -10.07 29.49
N ASN A 188 -14.81 -11.15 29.77
CA ASN A 188 -15.12 -11.58 31.15
C ASN A 188 -15.75 -10.44 32.00
N GLY A 189 -16.64 -9.65 31.40
CA GLY A 189 -17.33 -8.54 32.04
C GLY A 189 -16.51 -7.25 32.23
N LYS A 190 -15.22 -7.24 31.86
CA LYS A 190 -14.35 -6.06 31.95
C LYS A 190 -14.22 -5.39 30.57
N GLU A 191 -14.29 -4.08 30.56
CA GLU A 191 -14.07 -3.30 29.33
C GLU A 191 -12.64 -3.45 28.82
N VAL A 192 -12.50 -3.63 27.50
CA VAL A 192 -11.19 -3.76 26.83
C VAL A 192 -10.49 -2.40 26.74
N THR A 193 -11.26 -1.35 26.45
CA THR A 193 -10.75 0.01 26.23
C THR A 193 -11.50 1.04 27.08
N PRO A 194 -11.45 0.96 28.45
CA PRO A 194 -12.29 1.81 29.30
C PRO A 194 -12.00 3.30 29.13
N PHE A 195 -10.74 3.69 28.92
CA PHE A 195 -10.38 5.08 28.69
C PHE A 195 -10.92 5.59 27.33
N LEU A 196 -10.76 4.81 26.26
CA LEU A 196 -11.28 5.20 24.94
C LEU A 196 -12.80 5.20 24.93
N ASN A 197 -13.46 4.28 25.63
CA ASN A 197 -14.91 4.30 25.81
C ASN A 197 -15.37 5.58 26.50
N SER A 198 -14.67 6.02 27.54
CA SER A 198 -14.99 7.27 28.24
C SER A 198 -14.84 8.50 27.36
N LEU A 199 -13.84 8.51 26.48
CA LEU A 199 -13.69 9.57 25.48
C LEU A 199 -14.78 9.48 24.42
N TYR A 200 -15.04 8.28 23.91
CA TYR A 200 -16.00 8.07 22.82
C TYR A 200 -17.42 8.50 23.19
N HIS A 201 -17.82 8.30 24.43
CA HIS A 201 -19.13 8.69 24.97
C HIS A 201 -19.12 10.01 25.75
N GLY A 202 -17.97 10.71 25.75
CA GLY A 202 -17.81 11.95 26.50
C GLY A 202 -18.74 13.08 26.01
N LYS A 203 -19.16 13.96 26.90
CA LYS A 203 -20.03 15.09 26.56
C LYS A 203 -19.37 16.13 25.67
N ASP A 204 -18.05 16.26 25.78
CA ASP A 204 -17.25 17.25 25.05
C ASP A 204 -16.52 16.63 23.86
N THR A 205 -16.99 15.50 23.36
CA THR A 205 -16.39 14.75 22.26
C THR A 205 -17.32 14.72 21.05
N ILE A 206 -16.71 14.55 19.87
CA ILE A 206 -17.40 14.22 18.62
C ILE A 206 -16.89 12.87 18.21
N SER A 207 -17.72 11.86 18.26
CA SER A 207 -17.39 10.48 17.90
C SER A 207 -18.09 10.07 16.60
N PHE A 208 -17.44 9.22 15.82
CA PHE A 208 -17.92 8.73 14.54
C PHE A 208 -17.96 7.20 14.55
N SER A 209 -19.15 6.62 14.49
CA SER A 209 -19.34 5.17 14.44
C SER A 209 -19.13 4.58 13.04
N ASN A 210 -19.21 5.40 12.00
CA ASN A 210 -19.08 5.02 10.59
C ASN A 210 -17.81 5.63 10.00
N PHE A 211 -16.66 5.40 10.63
CA PHE A 211 -15.37 5.83 10.13
C PHE A 211 -14.70 4.64 9.44
N PHE A 212 -14.74 4.61 8.12
CA PHE A 212 -14.24 3.50 7.32
C PHE A 212 -12.79 3.72 6.91
N ASN A 213 -12.10 2.60 6.66
CA ASN A 213 -10.73 2.61 6.18
C ASN A 213 -10.70 2.94 4.68
N GLU A 214 -10.07 4.05 4.33
CA GLU A 214 -9.89 4.54 2.96
C GLU A 214 -8.42 4.47 2.51
N VAL A 215 -7.55 3.78 3.26
CA VAL A 215 -6.14 3.65 2.91
C VAL A 215 -5.92 2.59 1.84
N GLY A 216 -4.91 2.82 1.00
CA GLY A 216 -4.42 1.88 0.00
C GLY A 216 -3.17 1.12 0.46
N GLN A 217 -2.20 0.96 -0.42
CA GLN A 217 -0.93 0.29 -0.15
C GLN A 217 -0.05 1.03 0.88
N GLY A 218 -0.20 2.35 1.01
CA GLY A 218 0.54 3.14 1.98
C GLY A 218 0.12 2.93 3.44
N LYS A 219 -1.03 2.24 3.68
CA LYS A 219 -1.50 1.89 5.03
C LYS A 219 -1.56 3.12 5.95
N THR A 220 -0.83 3.09 7.07
CA THR A 220 -0.80 4.20 8.04
C THR A 220 -0.24 5.49 7.43
N SER A 221 0.70 5.40 6.49
CA SER A 221 1.20 6.60 5.80
C SER A 221 0.15 7.25 4.90
N ASP A 222 -0.76 6.47 4.31
CA ASP A 222 -1.91 7.04 3.59
C ASP A 222 -2.89 7.71 4.55
N ALA A 223 -3.16 7.11 5.72
CA ALA A 223 -4.04 7.71 6.73
C ALA A 223 -3.51 9.07 7.21
N GLU A 224 -2.19 9.17 7.45
CA GLU A 224 -1.53 10.42 7.80
C GLU A 224 -1.63 11.44 6.65
N ASN A 225 -1.29 11.03 5.42
CA ASN A 225 -1.41 11.90 4.24
C ASN A 225 -2.82 12.45 4.07
N MET A 226 -3.84 11.58 4.17
CA MET A 226 -5.24 12.00 4.01
C MET A 226 -5.67 13.01 5.05
N LEU A 227 -5.30 12.79 6.30
CA LEU A 227 -5.65 13.69 7.40
C LEU A 227 -5.01 15.06 7.22
N GLU A 228 -3.74 15.10 6.83
CA GLU A 228 -2.97 16.34 6.79
C GLU A 228 -3.12 17.13 5.50
N THR A 229 -3.39 16.45 4.38
CA THR A 229 -3.49 17.11 3.07
C THR A 229 -4.90 17.18 2.52
N SER A 230 -5.87 16.47 3.11
CA SER A 230 -7.23 16.28 2.59
C SER A 230 -7.27 15.68 1.18
N THR A 231 -6.30 14.80 0.88
CA THR A 231 -6.24 14.05 -0.39
C THR A 231 -6.23 12.57 -0.12
N PHE A 232 -6.87 11.78 -0.96
CA PHE A 232 -6.80 10.32 -0.84
C PHE A 232 -5.39 9.79 -1.08
N GLY A 233 -5.11 8.58 -0.57
CA GLY A 233 -3.90 7.83 -0.87
C GLY A 233 -3.81 7.49 -2.37
N LEU A 234 -2.63 7.06 -2.79
CA LEU A 234 -2.41 6.66 -4.19
C LEU A 234 -3.04 5.29 -4.47
N PRO A 235 -3.46 5.03 -5.71
CA PRO A 235 -3.92 3.71 -6.12
C PRO A 235 -2.84 2.62 -5.95
N SER A 236 -1.56 2.98 -6.08
CA SER A 236 -0.41 2.09 -5.94
C SER A 236 0.75 2.80 -5.24
N GLY A 237 1.40 2.12 -4.30
CA GLY A 237 2.45 2.68 -3.45
C GLY A 237 1.92 3.69 -2.44
N SER A 238 2.79 4.53 -1.92
CA SER A 238 2.42 5.60 -1.01
C SER A 238 2.94 6.97 -1.45
N VAL A 239 2.30 8.04 -1.00
CA VAL A 239 2.75 9.42 -1.26
C VAL A 239 4.16 9.63 -0.68
N PHE A 240 4.43 9.11 0.50
CA PHE A 240 5.74 9.22 1.17
C PHE A 240 6.90 8.59 0.38
N THR A 241 6.63 7.56 -0.42
CA THR A 241 7.67 6.94 -1.26
C THR A 241 7.72 7.52 -2.66
N LYS A 242 6.56 7.70 -3.30
CA LYS A 242 6.51 8.16 -4.71
C LYS A 242 6.77 9.64 -4.90
N TYR A 243 6.37 10.44 -3.92
CA TYR A 243 6.41 11.89 -4.00
C TYR A 243 7.21 12.52 -2.85
N ALA A 244 8.12 11.77 -2.24
CA ALA A 244 8.98 12.23 -1.13
C ALA A 244 9.72 13.55 -1.44
N SER A 245 10.12 13.75 -2.70
CA SER A 245 10.81 14.98 -3.14
C SER A 245 9.88 16.19 -3.37
N ASN A 246 8.55 16.02 -3.22
CA ASN A 246 7.62 17.13 -3.40
C ASN A 246 7.48 17.93 -2.10
N THR A 247 7.19 19.22 -2.23
CA THR A 247 6.80 20.06 -1.10
C THR A 247 5.28 20.05 -0.95
N PHE A 248 4.81 19.67 0.23
CA PHE A 248 3.39 19.60 0.54
C PHE A 248 2.95 20.77 1.39
N GLN A 249 1.84 21.40 1.03
CA GLN A 249 1.14 22.38 1.84
C GLN A 249 0.16 21.63 2.77
N ALA A 250 0.69 20.86 3.70
CA ALA A 250 -0.07 20.10 4.67
C ALA A 250 -0.54 20.94 5.85
N MET A 251 -1.49 20.44 6.63
CA MET A 251 -2.06 21.14 7.77
C MET A 251 -1.01 21.68 8.75
N PRO A 252 0.02 20.93 9.18
CA PRO A 252 1.06 21.46 10.06
C PRO A 252 1.80 22.65 9.46
N ALA A 253 2.12 22.61 8.17
CA ALA A 253 2.74 23.73 7.47
C ALA A 253 1.82 24.97 7.44
N ILE A 254 0.53 24.78 7.17
CA ILE A 254 -0.45 25.87 7.13
C ILE A 254 -0.59 26.56 8.48
N ILE A 255 -0.78 25.77 9.57
CA ILE A 255 -0.98 26.35 10.89
C ILE A 255 0.28 27.00 11.45
N SER A 256 1.45 26.45 11.14
CA SER A 256 2.73 27.07 11.51
C SER A 256 2.95 28.40 10.77
N GLN A 257 2.84 28.40 9.45
CA GLN A 257 3.15 29.58 8.63
C GLN A 257 2.11 30.71 8.76
N ARG A 258 0.82 30.35 8.93
CA ARG A 258 -0.26 31.36 8.94
C ARG A 258 -0.74 31.76 10.32
N LEU A 259 -0.61 30.87 11.29
CA LEU A 259 -1.16 31.07 12.63
C LEU A 259 -0.10 31.08 13.73
N GLY A 260 1.19 30.88 13.39
CA GLY A 260 2.30 30.94 14.34
C GLY A 260 2.37 29.75 15.31
N TYR A 261 1.73 28.62 14.99
CA TYR A 261 1.84 27.42 15.82
C TYR A 261 3.20 26.77 15.68
N SER A 262 3.73 26.25 16.79
CA SER A 262 4.82 25.27 16.75
C SER A 262 4.25 23.90 16.41
N THR A 263 4.92 23.17 15.53
CA THR A 263 4.51 21.81 15.12
C THR A 263 5.61 20.81 15.43
N ALA A 264 5.20 19.60 15.82
CA ALA A 264 6.10 18.47 16.08
C ALA A 264 5.44 17.17 15.65
N VAL A 265 6.24 16.23 15.16
CA VAL A 265 5.82 14.87 14.80
C VAL A 265 6.63 13.88 15.63
N PHE A 266 5.95 12.89 16.19
CA PHE A 266 6.56 11.82 16.96
C PHE A 266 6.23 10.48 16.30
N HIS A 267 7.23 9.64 16.14
CA HIS A 267 7.10 8.33 15.53
C HIS A 267 7.94 7.30 16.27
N GLY A 268 7.39 6.10 16.47
CA GLY A 268 8.04 5.03 17.23
C GLY A 268 9.12 4.24 16.48
N ASN A 269 9.51 4.67 15.28
CA ASN A 269 10.53 4.02 14.46
C ASN A 269 11.63 5.02 14.05
N VAL A 270 12.63 4.57 13.29
CA VAL A 270 13.72 5.44 12.80
C VAL A 270 13.20 6.47 11.79
N ALA A 271 13.91 7.59 11.64
CA ALA A 271 13.48 8.70 10.78
C ALA A 271 13.35 8.31 9.30
N SER A 272 14.23 7.44 8.79
CA SER A 272 14.17 6.92 7.42
C SER A 272 12.96 6.01 7.14
N PHE A 273 12.24 5.59 8.18
CA PHE A 273 11.00 4.83 7.99
C PHE A 273 9.92 5.71 7.37
N TRP A 274 9.46 5.34 6.18
CA TRP A 274 8.57 6.10 5.30
C TRP A 274 9.18 7.41 4.76
N ASN A 275 10.51 7.50 4.61
CA ASN A 275 11.20 8.71 4.11
C ASN A 275 10.81 9.98 4.89
N ARG A 276 10.87 9.93 6.21
CA ARG A 276 10.57 11.08 7.07
C ARG A 276 11.80 11.96 7.37
N ASP A 277 12.98 11.59 6.90
CA ASP A 277 14.26 12.30 7.01
C ASP A 277 14.52 13.30 5.88
#